data_222d6c0cf3c0804b7a762c53a9f2374b
#
_entry.id   222d6c0cf3c0804b7a762c53a9f2374b
#
_cell.length_a   1.000
_cell.length_b   1.000
_cell.length_c   1.000
_cell.angle_alpha   90.00
_cell.angle_beta   90.00
_cell.angle_gamma   90.00
#
_symmetry.space_group_name_H-M   'P 1'
#
loop_
_entity.id
_entity.type
_entity.pdbx_description
1 polymer ?
#
loop_
_entity_poly.entity_id
_entity_poly.type
_entity_poly.pdbx_seq_one_letter_code
_entity_poly.pdbx_strand_id
1 'polypeptide(L)'
;MLSLGLWPGVLRTAGATPPSASFTFAVINDTHYLSPECGAWLKHVVQLMKIEAPEFCLHVGDLVDNGQHEHLAAVRECLADLGKPVHMVIGNHDHRIPRDRSAYDAVFPDSINYTFNHGGWQFVGLDSTDGLLFDRTTISDATLRWVDENLPRLDSMKPLVLFTHCPLGEGVQHRPLNTDALFNRFRDHNLQAVFNGHFHGYTERPFVHATVTTNRCCALKRGNHDGTNEKGFFICTASDGLITRRFVEVKPLPA
;
A
#
# COMPACT_ATOMS: atom_id res chain seq x y z
N MET A 1 -29.67 41.21 50.38
CA MET A 1 -29.85 39.79 49.99
C MET A 1 -29.51 39.64 48.52
N LEU A 2 -28.32 39.11 48.24
CA LEU A 2 -27.84 38.84 46.88
C LEU A 2 -28.08 37.32 46.56
N SER A 3 -28.94 37.02 45.61
CA SER A 3 -29.18 35.64 45.14
C SER A 3 -28.15 35.28 44.11
N LEU A 4 -27.28 34.32 44.43
CA LEU A 4 -26.37 33.67 43.49
C LEU A 4 -27.15 32.62 42.67
N GLY A 5 -27.36 32.90 41.38
CA GLY A 5 -27.90 31.93 40.43
C GLY A 5 -26.83 30.93 40.04
N LEU A 6 -27.05 29.66 40.37
CA LEU A 6 -26.27 28.52 39.87
C LEU A 6 -26.74 28.18 38.45
N TRP A 7 -25.84 28.33 37.47
CA TRP A 7 -26.05 27.81 36.14
C TRP A 7 -25.69 26.30 36.11
N PRO A 8 -26.55 25.42 35.58
CA PRO A 8 -26.20 24.01 35.43
C PRO A 8 -25.24 23.89 34.27
N GLY A 9 -23.99 23.54 34.57
CA GLY A 9 -23.02 23.13 33.56
C GLY A 9 -23.48 21.88 32.85
N VAL A 10 -23.74 21.98 31.54
CA VAL A 10 -23.97 20.83 30.69
C VAL A 10 -22.64 20.11 30.53
N LEU A 11 -22.45 19.03 31.26
CA LEU A 11 -21.40 18.04 30.98
C LEU A 11 -21.68 17.43 29.60
N ARG A 12 -20.95 17.90 28.59
CA ARG A 12 -20.86 17.14 27.31
C ARG A 12 -20.08 15.86 27.62
N THR A 13 -20.79 14.76 27.73
CA THR A 13 -20.19 13.45 27.63
C THR A 13 -19.57 13.36 26.21
N ALA A 14 -18.24 13.30 26.12
CA ALA A 14 -17.56 12.93 24.90
C ALA A 14 -18.10 11.55 24.54
N GLY A 15 -18.91 11.49 23.49
CA GLY A 15 -19.40 10.23 22.94
C GLY A 15 -18.19 9.42 22.53
N ALA A 16 -17.98 8.26 23.17
CA ALA A 16 -17.00 7.29 22.71
C ALA A 16 -17.32 6.97 21.26
N THR A 17 -16.40 7.24 20.36
CA THR A 17 -16.48 6.76 18.98
C THR A 17 -16.67 5.24 19.06
N PRO A 18 -17.68 4.64 18.40
CA PRO A 18 -17.83 3.19 18.42
C PRO A 18 -16.51 2.56 17.95
N PRO A 19 -16.05 1.48 18.59
CA PRO A 19 -14.84 0.80 18.16
C PRO A 19 -14.94 0.50 16.68
N SER A 20 -13.91 0.88 15.90
CA SER A 20 -13.85 0.54 14.49
C SER A 20 -13.89 -0.99 14.38
N ALA A 21 -14.74 -1.51 13.49
CA ALA A 21 -14.80 -2.94 13.26
C ALA A 21 -13.40 -3.45 12.91
N SER A 22 -12.95 -4.49 13.61
CA SER A 22 -11.68 -5.14 13.28
C SER A 22 -11.81 -5.84 11.92
N PHE A 23 -10.84 -5.67 11.05
CA PHE A 23 -10.80 -6.32 9.75
C PHE A 23 -9.37 -6.73 9.37
N THR A 24 -9.25 -7.62 8.41
CA THR A 24 -7.95 -8.07 7.89
C THR A 24 -7.79 -7.76 6.41
N PHE A 25 -6.58 -7.46 6.01
CA PHE A 25 -6.23 -7.25 4.60
C PHE A 25 -4.84 -7.82 4.29
N ALA A 26 -4.63 -8.22 3.04
CA ALA A 26 -3.32 -8.65 2.55
C ALA A 26 -2.53 -7.48 1.98
N VAL A 27 -1.20 -7.54 2.08
CA VAL A 27 -0.28 -6.63 1.38
C VAL A 27 0.76 -7.45 0.64
N ILE A 28 0.80 -7.30 -0.68
CA ILE A 28 1.75 -7.95 -1.59
C ILE A 28 2.45 -6.91 -2.46
N ASN A 29 3.65 -7.20 -2.94
CA ASN A 29 4.45 -6.32 -3.78
C ASN A 29 5.37 -7.10 -4.71
N ASP A 30 5.84 -6.42 -5.75
CA ASP A 30 6.94 -6.88 -6.60
C ASP A 30 6.74 -8.33 -7.06
N THR A 31 5.62 -8.59 -7.73
CA THR A 31 5.29 -9.92 -8.27
C THR A 31 6.02 -10.20 -9.58
N HIS A 32 6.44 -9.17 -10.30
CA HIS A 32 7.27 -9.22 -11.51
C HIS A 32 6.87 -10.35 -12.47
N TYR A 33 5.59 -10.35 -12.86
CA TYR A 33 5.10 -11.33 -13.82
C TYR A 33 5.82 -11.17 -15.15
N LEU A 34 6.39 -12.26 -15.66
CA LEU A 34 7.13 -12.28 -16.92
C LEU A 34 6.73 -13.44 -17.84
N SER A 35 6.17 -14.51 -17.29
CA SER A 35 5.91 -15.75 -18.02
C SER A 35 4.76 -16.55 -17.40
N PRO A 36 4.20 -17.55 -18.10
CA PRO A 36 3.19 -18.45 -17.54
C PRO A 36 3.60 -19.13 -16.22
N GLU A 37 4.89 -19.39 -16.00
CA GLU A 37 5.39 -19.93 -14.72
C GLU A 37 5.18 -18.93 -13.57
N CYS A 38 5.42 -17.63 -13.84
CA CYS A 38 5.10 -16.58 -12.88
C CYS A 38 3.60 -16.52 -12.59
N GLY A 39 2.76 -16.81 -13.61
CA GLY A 39 1.31 -16.93 -13.44
C GLY A 39 0.92 -18.10 -12.52
N ALA A 40 1.53 -19.26 -12.71
CA ALA A 40 1.30 -20.43 -11.83
C ALA A 40 1.72 -20.12 -10.39
N TRP A 41 2.86 -19.46 -10.21
CA TRP A 41 3.33 -18.98 -8.91
C TRP A 41 2.34 -17.99 -8.27
N LEU A 42 1.92 -16.96 -9.00
CA LEU A 42 0.99 -15.95 -8.48
C LEU A 42 -0.37 -16.56 -8.11
N LYS A 43 -0.87 -17.50 -8.91
CA LYS A 43 -2.08 -18.27 -8.56
C LYS A 43 -1.89 -19.05 -7.25
N HIS A 44 -0.72 -19.68 -7.05
CA HIS A 44 -0.41 -20.34 -5.77
C HIS A 44 -0.41 -19.35 -4.60
N VAL A 45 0.22 -18.19 -4.75
CA VAL A 45 0.19 -17.11 -3.75
C VAL A 45 -1.26 -16.70 -3.43
N VAL A 46 -2.09 -16.52 -4.45
CA VAL A 46 -3.51 -16.15 -4.28
C VAL A 46 -4.29 -17.25 -3.53
N GLN A 47 -4.02 -18.54 -3.78
CA GLN A 47 -4.66 -19.62 -3.02
C GLN A 47 -4.30 -19.57 -1.53
N LEU A 48 -3.04 -19.27 -1.19
CA LEU A 48 -2.63 -19.08 0.21
C LEU A 48 -3.29 -17.84 0.83
N MET A 49 -3.42 -16.73 0.06
CA MET A 49 -4.19 -15.58 0.53
C MET A 49 -5.66 -15.92 0.82
N LYS A 50 -6.30 -16.76 -0.01
CA LYS A 50 -7.68 -17.20 0.25
C LYS A 50 -7.83 -17.94 1.57
N ILE A 51 -6.84 -18.76 1.95
CA ILE A 51 -6.84 -19.47 3.25
C ILE A 51 -6.81 -18.47 4.41
N GLU A 52 -6.08 -17.38 4.26
CA GLU A 52 -6.00 -16.30 5.25
C GLU A 52 -7.27 -15.42 5.29
N ALA A 53 -8.14 -15.54 4.30
CA ALA A 53 -9.43 -14.89 4.18
C ALA A 53 -9.43 -13.35 4.40
N PRO A 54 -8.51 -12.56 3.78
CA PRO A 54 -8.54 -11.12 3.92
C PRO A 54 -9.78 -10.52 3.28
N GLU A 55 -10.22 -9.37 3.77
CA GLU A 55 -11.36 -8.66 3.20
C GLU A 55 -11.02 -7.97 1.88
N PHE A 56 -9.76 -7.57 1.71
CA PHE A 56 -9.20 -7.03 0.47
C PHE A 56 -7.68 -7.24 0.42
N CYS A 57 -7.06 -6.88 -0.70
CA CYS A 57 -5.61 -6.92 -0.87
C CYS A 57 -5.10 -5.56 -1.36
N LEU A 58 -3.95 -5.12 -0.85
CA LEU A 58 -3.13 -4.04 -1.41
C LEU A 58 -1.98 -4.65 -2.20
N HIS A 59 -1.81 -4.25 -3.47
CA HIS A 59 -0.63 -4.58 -4.26
C HIS A 59 0.21 -3.31 -4.47
N VAL A 60 1.38 -3.26 -3.86
CA VAL A 60 2.17 -2.02 -3.82
C VAL A 60 3.21 -1.91 -4.95
N GLY A 61 2.78 -2.22 -6.18
CA GLY A 61 3.51 -1.97 -7.42
C GLY A 61 4.43 -3.09 -7.88
N ASP A 62 5.02 -2.89 -9.07
CA ASP A 62 5.80 -3.89 -9.81
C ASP A 62 5.03 -5.20 -10.00
N LEU A 63 3.85 -5.06 -10.61
CA LEU A 63 2.99 -6.18 -10.94
C LEU A 63 3.66 -7.08 -11.98
N VAL A 64 4.29 -6.45 -12.97
CA VAL A 64 4.97 -7.13 -14.10
C VAL A 64 6.44 -6.70 -14.20
N ASP A 65 7.21 -7.38 -15.05
CA ASP A 65 8.64 -7.13 -15.19
C ASP A 65 8.98 -6.09 -16.28
N ASN A 66 8.04 -5.76 -17.18
CA ASN A 66 8.32 -4.96 -18.38
C ASN A 66 7.13 -4.18 -18.94
N GLY A 67 6.10 -3.90 -18.16
CA GLY A 67 4.96 -3.06 -18.51
C GLY A 67 4.16 -3.51 -19.76
N GLN A 68 4.23 -4.79 -20.14
CA GLN A 68 3.46 -5.29 -21.29
C GLN A 68 2.00 -5.48 -20.92
N HIS A 69 1.11 -5.04 -21.82
CA HIS A 69 -0.34 -5.12 -21.61
C HIS A 69 -0.82 -6.55 -21.31
N GLU A 70 -0.29 -7.54 -22.04
CA GLU A 70 -0.65 -8.95 -21.89
C GLU A 70 -0.26 -9.48 -20.50
N HIS A 71 0.89 -9.06 -19.98
CA HIS A 71 1.35 -9.44 -18.65
C HIS A 71 0.50 -8.78 -17.55
N LEU A 72 0.19 -7.50 -17.70
CA LEU A 72 -0.70 -6.77 -16.79
C LEU A 72 -2.10 -7.40 -16.76
N ALA A 73 -2.64 -7.77 -17.93
CA ALA A 73 -3.92 -8.46 -18.03
C ALA A 73 -3.90 -9.84 -17.36
N ALA A 74 -2.80 -10.60 -17.52
CA ALA A 74 -2.61 -11.90 -16.87
C ALA A 74 -2.52 -11.76 -15.34
N VAL A 75 -1.82 -10.73 -14.83
CA VAL A 75 -1.79 -10.44 -13.38
C VAL A 75 -3.18 -10.11 -12.86
N ARG A 76 -3.95 -9.26 -13.58
CA ARG A 76 -5.33 -8.95 -13.21
C ARG A 76 -6.19 -10.20 -13.11
N GLU A 77 -6.07 -11.12 -14.07
CA GLU A 77 -6.80 -12.40 -14.06
C GLU A 77 -6.39 -13.25 -12.85
N CYS A 78 -5.09 -13.40 -12.58
CA CYS A 78 -4.61 -14.15 -11.41
C CYS A 78 -5.12 -13.56 -10.09
N LEU A 79 -5.10 -12.23 -9.93
CA LEU A 79 -5.56 -11.56 -8.71
C LEU A 79 -7.08 -11.61 -8.56
N ALA A 80 -7.83 -11.63 -9.65
CA ALA A 80 -9.30 -11.78 -9.62
C ALA A 80 -9.74 -13.10 -8.96
N ASP A 81 -8.92 -14.15 -9.04
CA ASP A 81 -9.15 -15.41 -8.36
C ASP A 81 -9.25 -15.27 -6.83
N LEU A 82 -8.73 -14.19 -6.24
CA LEU A 82 -8.90 -13.92 -4.81
C LEU A 82 -10.39 -13.78 -4.42
N GLY A 83 -11.22 -13.32 -5.34
CA GLY A 83 -12.65 -13.09 -5.10
C GLY A 83 -12.92 -11.94 -4.11
N LYS A 84 -11.94 -11.08 -3.91
CA LYS A 84 -11.97 -9.90 -3.03
C LYS A 84 -11.44 -8.69 -3.78
N PRO A 85 -11.77 -7.44 -3.36
CA PRO A 85 -11.18 -6.25 -3.95
C PRO A 85 -9.64 -6.29 -3.87
N VAL A 86 -8.97 -5.91 -4.95
CA VAL A 86 -7.53 -5.70 -4.98
C VAL A 86 -7.28 -4.24 -5.36
N HIS A 87 -6.68 -3.50 -4.44
CA HIS A 87 -6.28 -2.11 -4.63
C HIS A 87 -4.80 -2.09 -4.93
N MET A 88 -4.41 -1.48 -6.04
CA MET A 88 -3.02 -1.50 -6.48
C MET A 88 -2.50 -0.12 -6.78
N VAL A 89 -1.19 0.05 -6.72
CA VAL A 89 -0.47 1.20 -7.24
C VAL A 89 0.54 0.74 -8.27
N ILE A 90 0.92 1.64 -9.17
CA ILE A 90 1.91 1.37 -10.20
C ILE A 90 3.32 1.29 -9.60
N GLY A 91 4.15 0.37 -10.11
CA GLY A 91 5.59 0.32 -9.89
C GLY A 91 6.37 0.77 -11.13
N ASN A 92 7.69 0.93 -11.01
CA ASN A 92 8.50 1.37 -12.14
C ASN A 92 8.57 0.33 -13.26
N HIS A 93 8.53 -0.96 -12.95
CA HIS A 93 8.49 -2.04 -13.95
C HIS A 93 7.13 -2.16 -14.66
N ASP A 94 6.09 -1.52 -14.19
CA ASP A 94 4.77 -1.48 -14.84
C ASP A 94 4.70 -0.47 -15.99
N HIS A 95 5.73 0.38 -16.15
CA HIS A 95 5.94 1.21 -17.33
C HIS A 95 6.57 0.40 -18.46
N ARG A 96 6.11 0.61 -19.69
CA ARG A 96 6.64 -0.08 -20.88
C ARG A 96 7.94 0.53 -21.39
N ILE A 97 7.98 1.84 -21.46
CA ILE A 97 9.13 2.69 -21.79
C ILE A 97 9.15 3.88 -20.84
N PRO A 98 10.19 4.70 -20.79
CA PRO A 98 10.25 5.85 -19.89
C PRO A 98 8.95 6.66 -19.91
N ARG A 99 8.24 6.70 -18.78
CA ARG A 99 7.00 7.45 -18.54
C ARG A 99 5.79 7.03 -19.40
N ASP A 100 5.83 5.88 -20.08
CA ASP A 100 4.66 5.30 -20.75
C ASP A 100 4.02 4.24 -19.85
N ARG A 101 2.87 4.59 -19.29
CA ARG A 101 2.04 3.70 -18.48
C ARG A 101 0.70 3.38 -19.16
N SER A 102 0.57 3.64 -20.46
CA SER A 102 -0.70 3.47 -21.18
C SER A 102 -1.26 2.06 -21.08
N ALA A 103 -0.39 1.04 -21.06
CA ALA A 103 -0.79 -0.35 -20.85
C ALA A 103 -1.35 -0.58 -19.43
N TYR A 104 -0.72 0.02 -18.41
CA TYR A 104 -1.22 -0.03 -17.04
C TYR A 104 -2.56 0.68 -16.90
N ASP A 105 -2.69 1.91 -17.41
CA ASP A 105 -3.93 2.69 -17.37
C ASP A 105 -5.09 1.96 -18.08
N ALA A 106 -4.81 1.22 -19.17
CA ALA A 106 -5.81 0.44 -19.89
C ALA A 106 -6.30 -0.78 -19.09
N VAL A 107 -5.43 -1.43 -18.32
CA VAL A 107 -5.77 -2.63 -17.52
C VAL A 107 -6.33 -2.28 -16.15
N PHE A 108 -5.79 -1.23 -15.53
CA PHE A 108 -6.13 -0.78 -14.17
C PHE A 108 -6.53 0.70 -14.16
N PRO A 109 -7.68 1.04 -14.77
CA PRO A 109 -8.15 2.42 -14.79
C PRO A 109 -8.35 2.92 -13.35
N ASP A 110 -8.11 4.21 -13.12
CA ASP A 110 -8.30 4.90 -11.84
C ASP A 110 -7.39 4.41 -10.68
N SER A 111 -6.30 3.67 -10.99
CA SER A 111 -5.39 3.07 -10.00
C SER A 111 -4.03 3.80 -9.90
N ILE A 112 -3.99 5.12 -10.12
CA ILE A 112 -2.76 5.92 -10.04
C ILE A 112 -2.66 6.66 -8.70
N ASN A 113 -3.55 7.62 -8.46
CA ASN A 113 -3.68 8.30 -7.18
C ASN A 113 -5.15 8.26 -6.79
N TYR A 114 -5.48 7.67 -5.67
CA TYR A 114 -6.87 7.50 -5.26
C TYR A 114 -7.00 7.27 -3.76
N THR A 115 -8.24 7.35 -3.29
CA THR A 115 -8.60 7.02 -1.91
C THR A 115 -9.76 6.03 -1.88
N PHE A 116 -9.80 5.23 -0.84
CA PHE A 116 -10.99 4.44 -0.50
C PHE A 116 -11.13 4.33 1.01
N ASN A 117 -12.31 3.89 1.47
CA ASN A 117 -12.60 3.70 2.89
C ASN A 117 -12.97 2.24 3.14
N HIS A 118 -12.52 1.69 4.27
CA HIS A 118 -12.89 0.35 4.72
C HIS A 118 -12.88 0.29 6.25
N GLY A 119 -13.91 -0.29 6.87
CA GLY A 119 -13.98 -0.51 8.31
C GLY A 119 -13.77 0.74 9.18
N GLY A 120 -14.11 1.94 8.68
CA GLY A 120 -13.86 3.21 9.37
C GLY A 120 -12.46 3.79 9.16
N TRP A 121 -11.59 3.11 8.43
CA TRP A 121 -10.25 3.57 8.04
C TRP A 121 -10.26 4.20 6.65
N GLN A 122 -9.27 5.04 6.41
CA GLN A 122 -9.00 5.71 5.15
C GLN A 122 -7.73 5.14 4.52
N PHE A 123 -7.75 4.91 3.22
CA PHE A 123 -6.62 4.38 2.45
C PHE A 123 -6.29 5.33 1.32
N VAL A 124 -5.00 5.59 1.14
CA VAL A 124 -4.48 6.46 0.07
C VAL A 124 -3.44 5.67 -0.73
N GLY A 125 -3.74 5.41 -2.00
CA GLY A 125 -2.81 4.83 -2.96
C GLY A 125 -2.20 5.92 -3.82
N LEU A 126 -0.87 5.96 -3.94
CA LEU A 126 -0.15 6.99 -4.70
C LEU A 126 0.87 6.41 -5.66
N ASP A 127 0.98 7.03 -6.83
CA ASP A 127 2.12 6.83 -7.73
C ASP A 127 3.34 7.58 -7.20
N SER A 128 4.36 6.83 -6.80
CA SER A 128 5.66 7.37 -6.37
C SER A 128 6.77 7.14 -7.39
N THR A 129 6.44 6.63 -8.58
CA THR A 129 7.43 6.29 -9.60
C THR A 129 7.93 7.51 -10.38
N ASP A 130 9.08 7.38 -11.01
CA ASP A 130 9.60 8.31 -12.02
C ASP A 130 9.83 7.52 -13.32
N GLY A 131 8.74 7.00 -13.88
CA GLY A 131 8.78 6.10 -15.01
C GLY A 131 9.56 4.83 -14.68
N LEU A 132 10.46 4.41 -15.57
CA LEU A 132 11.32 3.22 -15.40
C LEU A 132 12.51 3.41 -14.45
N LEU A 133 12.74 4.62 -13.93
CA LEU A 133 13.87 4.85 -13.04
C LEU A 133 13.69 4.06 -11.73
N PHE A 134 14.75 3.40 -11.29
CA PHE A 134 14.74 2.61 -10.06
C PHE A 134 15.49 3.30 -8.90
N ASP A 135 16.34 4.27 -9.19
CA ASP A 135 17.17 4.96 -8.19
C ASP A 135 17.18 6.46 -8.43
N ARG A 136 17.43 7.26 -7.38
CA ARG A 136 17.48 8.74 -7.40
C ARG A 136 16.23 9.36 -8.03
N THR A 137 15.09 8.73 -7.80
CA THR A 137 13.77 9.12 -8.32
C THR A 137 13.21 10.32 -7.57
N THR A 138 12.17 10.92 -8.14
CA THR A 138 11.36 11.95 -7.49
C THR A 138 9.88 11.64 -7.68
N ILE A 139 9.10 11.80 -6.60
CA ILE A 139 7.64 11.79 -6.69
C ILE A 139 7.21 12.99 -7.53
N SER A 140 6.36 12.76 -8.52
CA SER A 140 5.97 13.78 -9.48
C SER A 140 5.20 14.94 -8.85
N ASP A 141 5.33 16.13 -9.41
CA ASP A 141 4.51 17.28 -9.00
C ASP A 141 3.01 17.01 -9.20
N ALA A 142 2.65 16.16 -10.15
CA ALA A 142 1.25 15.79 -10.38
C ALA A 142 0.71 14.98 -9.19
N THR A 143 1.48 14.02 -8.67
CA THR A 143 1.12 13.28 -7.45
C THR A 143 1.04 14.21 -6.23
N LEU A 144 2.04 15.09 -6.04
CA LEU A 144 2.04 16.03 -4.92
C LEU A 144 0.84 16.99 -4.97
N ARG A 145 0.49 17.54 -6.15
CA ARG A 145 -0.72 18.36 -6.33
C ARG A 145 -1.99 17.58 -6.05
N TRP A 146 -2.07 16.33 -6.53
CA TRP A 146 -3.22 15.48 -6.23
C TRP A 146 -3.42 15.29 -4.73
N VAL A 147 -2.33 15.10 -3.97
CA VAL A 147 -2.37 15.02 -2.50
C VAL A 147 -2.88 16.35 -1.91
N ASP A 148 -2.35 17.50 -2.36
CA ASP A 148 -2.77 18.82 -1.88
C ASP A 148 -4.28 19.08 -2.10
N GLU A 149 -4.85 18.54 -3.18
CA GLU A 149 -6.26 18.71 -3.54
C GLU A 149 -7.20 17.71 -2.83
N ASN A 150 -6.73 16.51 -2.54
CA ASN A 150 -7.59 15.42 -2.06
C ASN A 150 -7.43 15.11 -0.58
N LEU A 151 -6.22 15.23 -0.03
CA LEU A 151 -5.96 14.97 1.39
C LEU A 151 -6.83 15.85 2.33
N PRO A 152 -7.09 17.15 2.07
CA PRO A 152 -7.98 17.96 2.88
C PRO A 152 -9.45 17.49 2.91
N ARG A 153 -9.85 16.57 2.02
CA ARG A 153 -11.20 15.99 1.99
C ARG A 153 -11.33 14.78 2.92
N LEU A 154 -10.21 14.26 3.42
CA LEU A 154 -10.17 13.18 4.37
C LEU A 154 -10.36 13.71 5.80
N ASP A 155 -10.91 12.88 6.65
CA ASP A 155 -11.03 13.17 8.08
C ASP A 155 -9.68 12.94 8.77
N SER A 156 -9.02 14.00 9.20
CA SER A 156 -7.69 13.93 9.81
C SER A 156 -7.63 13.11 11.10
N MET A 157 -8.78 12.87 11.75
CA MET A 157 -8.87 12.10 13.00
C MET A 157 -9.04 10.60 12.75
N LYS A 158 -9.52 10.20 11.57
CA LYS A 158 -9.66 8.78 11.24
C LYS A 158 -8.31 8.14 10.93
N PRO A 159 -8.12 6.89 11.35
CA PRO A 159 -6.90 6.17 11.03
C PRO A 159 -6.72 6.07 9.51
N LEU A 160 -5.49 6.31 9.05
CA LEU A 160 -5.12 6.40 7.65
C LEU A 160 -3.97 5.44 7.33
N VAL A 161 -4.05 4.80 6.18
CA VAL A 161 -3.00 3.98 5.58
C VAL A 161 -2.59 4.60 4.26
N LEU A 162 -1.29 4.82 4.08
CA LEU A 162 -0.68 5.18 2.81
C LEU A 162 -0.02 3.95 2.19
N PHE A 163 -0.20 3.73 0.90
CA PHE A 163 0.52 2.69 0.18
C PHE A 163 1.01 3.21 -1.17
N THR A 164 2.23 2.86 -1.51
CA THR A 164 2.92 3.32 -2.71
C THR A 164 4.08 2.39 -3.04
N HIS A 165 4.65 2.47 -4.24
CA HIS A 165 5.68 1.52 -4.65
C HIS A 165 7.05 1.84 -4.06
N CYS A 166 7.61 3.04 -4.34
CA CYS A 166 8.95 3.37 -3.87
C CYS A 166 9.04 3.44 -2.34
N PRO A 167 10.15 3.01 -1.72
CA PRO A 167 10.30 3.01 -0.28
C PRO A 167 10.37 4.44 0.26
N LEU A 168 9.54 4.74 1.26
CA LEU A 168 9.51 6.07 1.87
C LEU A 168 10.29 6.14 3.20
N GLY A 169 10.70 4.98 3.75
CA GLY A 169 11.41 4.91 5.02
C GLY A 169 12.76 5.60 5.02
N GLU A 170 13.10 6.29 6.09
CA GLU A 170 14.40 6.96 6.21
C GLU A 170 15.55 5.94 6.14
N GLY A 171 16.59 6.25 5.33
CA GLY A 171 17.76 5.41 5.13
C GLY A 171 17.52 4.13 4.33
N VAL A 172 16.32 3.90 3.79
CA VAL A 172 16.07 2.78 2.87
C VAL A 172 16.60 3.12 1.49
N GLN A 173 17.25 2.16 0.82
CA GLN A 173 17.75 2.33 -0.55
C GLN A 173 16.63 2.67 -1.52
N HIS A 174 16.93 3.45 -2.54
CA HIS A 174 16.02 3.89 -3.60
C HIS A 174 14.84 4.76 -3.12
N ARG A 175 14.96 5.32 -1.91
CA ARG A 175 13.99 6.30 -1.40
C ARG A 175 13.98 7.54 -2.30
N PRO A 176 12.80 8.00 -2.78
CA PRO A 176 12.71 9.21 -3.60
C PRO A 176 13.30 10.44 -2.90
N LEU A 177 14.01 11.28 -3.67
CA LEU A 177 14.77 12.43 -3.14
C LEU A 177 13.87 13.47 -2.46
N ASN A 178 12.60 13.56 -2.85
CA ASN A 178 11.62 14.50 -2.31
C ASN A 178 10.56 13.85 -1.39
N THR A 179 10.84 12.70 -0.81
CA THR A 179 9.91 11.99 0.10
C THR A 179 9.43 12.86 1.26
N ASP A 180 10.30 13.73 1.80
CA ASP A 180 9.93 14.60 2.91
C ASP A 180 8.84 15.61 2.51
N ALA A 181 8.82 16.04 1.24
CA ALA A 181 7.75 16.89 0.72
C ALA A 181 6.39 16.16 0.72
N LEU A 182 6.36 14.85 0.42
CA LEU A 182 5.15 14.04 0.55
C LEU A 182 4.77 13.87 2.02
N PHE A 183 5.68 13.42 2.87
CA PHE A 183 5.41 13.14 4.27
C PHE A 183 4.94 14.36 5.07
N ASN A 184 5.45 15.55 4.76
CA ASN A 184 5.02 16.78 5.41
C ASN A 184 3.51 17.06 5.24
N ARG A 185 2.91 16.60 4.13
CA ARG A 185 1.47 16.71 3.86
C ARG A 185 0.62 15.82 4.77
N PHE A 186 1.16 14.67 5.16
CA PHE A 186 0.47 13.71 6.02
C PHE A 186 0.68 13.94 7.53
N ARG A 187 1.51 14.91 7.91
CA ARG A 187 1.93 15.10 9.31
C ARG A 187 0.77 15.36 10.28
N ASP A 188 -0.26 16.04 9.80
CA ASP A 188 -1.43 16.40 10.63
C ASP A 188 -2.61 15.40 10.50
N HIS A 189 -2.38 14.28 9.81
CA HIS A 189 -3.34 13.20 9.68
C HIS A 189 -2.96 12.03 10.59
N ASN A 190 -3.98 11.27 10.99
CA ASN A 190 -3.80 10.09 11.82
C ASN A 190 -3.23 8.91 11.02
N LEU A 191 -2.03 9.10 10.43
CA LEU A 191 -1.33 8.08 9.66
C LEU A 191 -0.83 6.98 10.59
N GLN A 192 -1.25 5.73 10.35
CA GLN A 192 -0.93 4.56 11.16
C GLN A 192 0.09 3.64 10.50
N ALA A 193 0.03 3.50 9.18
CA ALA A 193 0.94 2.64 8.43
C ALA A 193 1.23 3.19 7.04
N VAL A 194 2.43 2.90 6.55
CA VAL A 194 2.84 3.10 5.16
C VAL A 194 3.40 1.79 4.64
N PHE A 195 2.89 1.32 3.50
CA PHE A 195 3.36 0.10 2.85
C PHE A 195 4.06 0.41 1.53
N ASN A 196 5.22 -0.21 1.34
CA ASN A 196 6.08 -0.02 0.17
C ASN A 196 6.64 -1.35 -0.36
N GLY A 197 7.09 -1.34 -1.63
CA GLY A 197 7.85 -2.39 -2.30
C GLY A 197 9.22 -1.92 -2.76
N HIS A 198 9.58 -2.25 -4.00
CA HIS A 198 10.71 -1.77 -4.78
C HIS A 198 12.10 -2.20 -4.28
N PHE A 199 12.40 -2.03 -3.00
CA PHE A 199 13.68 -2.41 -2.41
C PHE A 199 13.83 -3.95 -2.31
N HIS A 200 12.77 -4.72 -2.43
CA HIS A 200 12.78 -6.18 -2.26
C HIS A 200 13.45 -6.62 -0.96
N GLY A 201 13.26 -5.91 0.12
CA GLY A 201 13.83 -6.24 1.41
C GLY A 201 12.94 -5.76 2.55
N TYR A 202 12.98 -6.48 3.66
CA TYR A 202 12.17 -6.11 4.82
C TYR A 202 12.82 -4.97 5.59
N THR A 203 12.09 -3.87 5.73
CA THR A 203 12.49 -2.76 6.60
C THR A 203 11.28 -2.20 7.34
N GLU A 204 11.53 -1.73 8.56
CA GLU A 204 10.59 -0.90 9.33
C GLU A 204 11.27 0.38 9.76
N ARG A 205 10.61 1.50 9.53
CA ARG A 205 11.09 2.82 9.93
C ARG A 205 9.96 3.61 10.55
N PRO A 206 10.20 4.36 11.64
CA PRO A 206 9.17 5.21 12.23
C PRO A 206 8.95 6.47 11.39
N PHE A 207 7.70 6.94 11.35
CA PHE A 207 7.35 8.28 10.90
C PHE A 207 6.20 8.80 11.77
N VAL A 208 6.48 9.76 12.64
CA VAL A 208 5.55 10.28 13.66
C VAL A 208 4.97 9.13 14.50
N HIS A 209 3.73 8.73 14.28
CA HIS A 209 3.09 7.58 14.94
C HIS A 209 2.95 6.36 14.02
N ALA A 210 3.26 6.52 12.74
CA ALA A 210 3.16 5.46 11.76
C ALA A 210 4.41 4.59 11.70
N THR A 211 4.22 3.35 11.25
CA THR A 211 5.32 2.50 10.80
C THR A 211 5.36 2.49 9.28
N VAL A 212 6.52 2.82 8.71
CA VAL A 212 6.82 2.72 7.27
C VAL A 212 7.46 1.36 7.03
N THR A 213 6.76 0.50 6.31
CA THR A 213 7.18 -0.89 6.05
C THR A 213 7.49 -1.06 4.58
N THR A 214 8.70 -1.54 4.26
CA THR A 214 9.03 -2.08 2.95
C THR A 214 9.07 -3.60 3.06
N ASN A 215 8.50 -4.32 2.09
CA ASN A 215 8.41 -5.77 2.14
C ASN A 215 9.39 -6.43 1.15
N ARG A 216 9.67 -7.72 1.38
CA ARG A 216 10.37 -8.62 0.47
C ARG A 216 9.53 -8.81 -0.80
N CYS A 217 10.17 -9.04 -1.95
CA CYS A 217 9.42 -9.26 -3.18
C CYS A 217 8.70 -10.61 -3.17
N CYS A 218 7.56 -10.66 -3.84
CA CYS A 218 6.80 -11.90 -4.04
C CYS A 218 7.02 -12.52 -5.44
N ALA A 219 8.08 -12.12 -6.13
CA ALA A 219 8.39 -12.61 -7.46
C ALA A 219 8.99 -14.01 -7.45
N LEU A 220 8.60 -14.84 -8.42
CA LEU A 220 9.21 -16.16 -8.64
C LEU A 220 10.69 -16.04 -9.04
N LYS A 221 11.02 -15.09 -9.92
CA LYS A 221 12.32 -14.99 -10.60
C LYS A 221 13.23 -13.86 -10.11
N ARG A 222 12.80 -13.04 -9.14
CA ARG A 222 13.60 -11.96 -8.56
C ARG A 222 14.08 -12.34 -7.17
N GLY A 223 15.27 -11.88 -6.76
CA GLY A 223 15.80 -12.05 -5.42
C GLY A 223 15.36 -10.95 -4.46
N ASN A 224 15.58 -11.17 -3.17
CA ASN A 224 15.52 -10.12 -2.16
C ASN A 224 16.89 -9.46 -2.01
N HIS A 225 16.90 -8.17 -1.65
CA HIS A 225 18.13 -7.40 -1.46
C HIS A 225 18.56 -7.34 0.02
N ASP A 226 17.78 -7.92 0.92
CA ASP A 226 18.12 -8.03 2.35
C ASP A 226 18.87 -9.34 2.69
N GLY A 227 19.31 -10.10 1.68
CA GLY A 227 20.04 -11.36 1.83
C GLY A 227 19.16 -12.56 2.17
N THR A 228 17.84 -12.40 2.20
CA THR A 228 16.89 -13.48 2.48
C THR A 228 16.36 -14.10 1.18
N ASN A 229 15.77 -15.30 1.28
CA ASN A 229 15.16 -16.00 0.15
C ASN A 229 13.62 -16.12 0.28
N GLU A 230 13.08 -15.71 1.42
CA GLU A 230 11.65 -15.86 1.70
C GLU A 230 10.84 -14.98 0.73
N LYS A 231 9.80 -15.59 0.17
CA LYS A 231 8.78 -14.94 -0.66
C LYS A 231 7.46 -14.97 0.09
N GLY A 232 6.65 -13.94 -0.09
CA GLY A 232 5.37 -13.96 0.60
C GLY A 232 4.68 -12.60 0.63
N PHE A 233 3.72 -12.52 1.52
CA PHE A 233 2.88 -11.35 1.71
C PHE A 233 2.61 -11.11 3.20
N PHE A 234 2.15 -9.92 3.56
CA PHE A 234 1.64 -9.67 4.90
C PHE A 234 0.14 -9.93 4.97
N ILE A 235 -0.31 -10.48 6.10
CA ILE A 235 -1.67 -10.32 6.60
C ILE A 235 -1.62 -9.26 7.68
N CYS A 236 -2.37 -8.20 7.47
CA CYS A 236 -2.50 -7.08 8.38
C CYS A 236 -3.86 -7.14 9.06
N THR A 237 -3.89 -6.85 10.36
CA THR A 237 -5.13 -6.68 11.12
C THR A 237 -5.22 -5.24 11.59
N ALA A 238 -6.28 -4.56 11.18
CA ALA A 238 -6.65 -3.23 11.66
C ALA A 238 -7.64 -3.38 12.82
N SER A 239 -7.29 -2.88 13.99
CA SER A 239 -8.13 -2.91 15.20
C SER A 239 -7.76 -1.75 16.11
N ASP A 240 -8.75 -1.10 16.70
CA ASP A 240 -8.56 -0.06 17.72
C ASP A 240 -7.60 1.09 17.30
N GLY A 241 -7.63 1.43 15.99
CA GLY A 241 -6.77 2.48 15.44
C GLY A 241 -5.32 2.05 15.19
N LEU A 242 -4.97 0.78 15.37
CA LEU A 242 -3.64 0.22 15.18
C LEU A 242 -3.64 -0.84 14.08
N ILE A 243 -2.46 -1.06 13.47
CA ILE A 243 -2.24 -2.16 12.52
C ILE A 243 -1.17 -3.08 13.07
N THR A 244 -1.51 -4.36 13.18
CA THR A 244 -0.56 -5.45 13.35
C THR A 244 -0.37 -6.17 12.03
N ARG A 245 0.80 -6.81 11.83
CA ARG A 245 1.10 -7.54 10.60
C ARG A 245 1.85 -8.83 10.88
N ARG A 246 1.56 -9.84 10.09
CA ARG A 246 2.20 -11.15 10.11
C ARG A 246 2.62 -11.50 8.69
N PHE A 247 3.88 -11.87 8.53
CA PHE A 247 4.38 -12.37 7.24
C PHE A 247 3.90 -13.81 7.00
N VAL A 248 3.37 -14.06 5.84
CA VAL A 248 3.00 -15.40 5.34
C VAL A 248 4.01 -15.78 4.27
N GLU A 249 4.87 -16.71 4.60
CA GLU A 249 5.86 -17.23 3.66
C GLU A 249 5.20 -18.17 2.65
N VAL A 250 5.46 -17.92 1.37
CA VAL A 250 5.03 -18.79 0.27
C VAL A 250 6.18 -19.74 -0.08
N LYS A 251 5.98 -21.02 0.15
CA LYS A 251 6.95 -22.05 -0.25
C LYS A 251 6.78 -22.38 -1.73
N PRO A 252 7.89 -22.68 -2.46
CA PRO A 252 7.78 -23.21 -3.81
C PRO A 252 6.84 -24.40 -3.90
N LEU A 253 6.12 -24.51 -5.01
CA LEU A 253 5.36 -25.73 -5.29
C LEU A 253 6.33 -26.91 -5.37
N PRO A 254 5.96 -28.07 -4.83
CA PRO A 254 6.75 -29.28 -5.03
C PRO A 254 6.86 -29.56 -6.54
N ALA A 255 8.07 -29.95 -6.95
CA ALA A 255 8.37 -30.29 -8.35
C ALA A 255 7.58 -31.52 -8.81
#